data_4c4d88cd99b90e3d2a81c43181f493ff
#
_entry.id   4c4d88cd99b90e3d2a81c43181f493ff
#
_cell.length_a   1.000
_cell.length_b   1.000
_cell.length_c   1.000
_cell.angle_alpha   90.00
_cell.angle_beta   90.00
_cell.angle_gamma   90.00
#
_symmetry.space_group_name_H-M   'P 1'
#
loop_
_entity.id
_entity.type
_entity.pdbx_description
1 polymer ?
#
loop_
_entity_poly.entity_id
_entity_poly.type
_entity_poly.pdbx_seq_one_letter_code
_entity_poly.pdbx_strand_id
1 'polypeptide(L)'
;MNQPAFPGRQMSSSHRDEQGMHGAEEFEVGQRFQSKEEAVLMVKNYNIRRGVQYKVFESDQLKYHGKCVQFGNGCNWLIRVTMRQRKGYWEVRKYNGPHTCLATELSTDHRQLDYHVICASILSLVRADAAISVKVLQNAVSTTYGFKPSYRKVWMAKQKAIAQIYGDWEESYNMIPRWIIGVQMYMPGTIAVLRTSPVRSGNVVDESRVFFHRLFWTFSPCVKAFKYCKPLISIDGTHLYGKYGGTLLMAIAQDGNSNILPVAFGLVEGENIESWKFFLTHLRQHVTPQPGILVISDRHNAIKAALVVEDGGWLPPAAYRAYCARHIAANFALNFKSKDARKILVNAAYAKSEQEHQYYMDILRSEDPAMVEWCNRIGLGLWTQYRDGGCRYGHMTTNISEMQLGTRQEFSQVLMRAIEKNQQASRNMRVELYDRGNTEFVVDEIAPTGGRIALTACRVSLSARTCDCGYFQALHYPCRHVLAACWYCRLDWRTYVDDVYRLTTIFNVYKIGFSPPMADDLLPLYEGPRVIPDPGMMRATVGRPRATRIRNNMDEPELDRTKICGMCRVPSHTRRQCPLRAGASGHHEGSNA
;
A
#
# COMPACT_ATOMS: atom_id res chain seq x y z
N MET A 1 -10.61 -47.95 -11.47
CA MET A 1 -9.89 -48.70 -10.45
C MET A 1 -9.76 -47.82 -9.21
N ASN A 2 -10.23 -48.31 -8.12
CA ASN A 2 -10.59 -47.73 -6.85
C ASN A 2 -9.52 -46.81 -6.18
N GLN A 3 -9.94 -45.63 -5.80
CA GLN A 3 -9.26 -44.84 -4.75
C GLN A 3 -9.73 -45.32 -3.37
N PRO A 4 -8.85 -45.43 -2.37
CA PRO A 4 -9.24 -45.77 -1.01
C PRO A 4 -9.75 -44.51 -0.27
N ALA A 5 -10.92 -44.65 0.35
CA ALA A 5 -11.50 -43.63 1.24
C ALA A 5 -10.76 -43.61 2.58
N PHE A 6 -10.42 -42.41 3.04
CA PHE A 6 -9.94 -42.15 4.41
C PHE A 6 -11.13 -42.02 5.36
N PRO A 7 -11.08 -42.61 6.57
CA PRO A 7 -12.17 -42.54 7.53
C PRO A 7 -12.23 -41.14 8.17
N GLY A 8 -13.37 -40.48 8.00
CA GLY A 8 -13.68 -39.22 8.64
C GLY A 8 -13.74 -39.36 10.17
N ARG A 9 -12.87 -38.63 10.84
CA ARG A 9 -12.93 -38.40 12.29
C ARG A 9 -14.04 -37.37 12.53
N GLN A 10 -15.18 -37.80 13.02
CA GLN A 10 -16.23 -36.92 13.52
C GLN A 10 -15.69 -36.13 14.72
N MET A 11 -15.33 -34.89 14.50
CA MET A 11 -15.27 -33.88 15.57
C MET A 11 -16.70 -33.43 15.82
N SER A 12 -17.22 -33.76 16.99
CA SER A 12 -18.44 -33.20 17.51
C SER A 12 -18.32 -31.70 17.66
N SER A 13 -18.69 -30.96 16.63
CA SER A 13 -18.94 -29.53 16.71
C SER A 13 -20.29 -29.38 17.44
N SER A 14 -20.21 -28.93 18.68
CA SER A 14 -21.37 -28.30 19.31
C SER A 14 -21.64 -26.99 18.57
N HIS A 15 -22.41 -27.07 17.50
CA HIS A 15 -23.12 -25.93 16.93
C HIS A 15 -24.08 -25.44 18.02
N ARG A 16 -23.70 -24.38 18.71
CA ARG A 16 -24.65 -23.44 19.29
C ARG A 16 -24.90 -22.38 18.24
N ASP A 17 -26.11 -22.42 17.77
CA ASP A 17 -26.72 -21.57 16.77
C ASP A 17 -26.34 -20.09 16.94
N GLU A 18 -25.86 -19.47 15.88
CA GLU A 18 -25.97 -18.05 15.63
C GLU A 18 -27.46 -17.73 15.37
N GLN A 19 -28.27 -17.85 16.42
CA GLN A 19 -29.63 -17.30 16.38
C GLN A 19 -29.55 -15.80 16.62
N GLY A 20 -30.13 -15.06 15.70
CA GLY A 20 -30.20 -13.63 15.67
C GLY A 20 -30.61 -13.03 17.03
N MET A 21 -29.84 -12.01 17.43
CA MET A 21 -30.04 -11.23 18.66
C MET A 21 -31.32 -10.39 18.55
N HIS A 22 -32.47 -11.02 18.71
CA HIS A 22 -33.74 -10.35 18.87
C HIS A 22 -34.06 -10.20 20.37
N GLY A 23 -34.19 -8.93 20.82
CA GLY A 23 -34.67 -8.55 22.15
C GLY A 23 -33.58 -8.55 23.23
N ALA A 24 -33.47 -7.49 24.00
CA ALA A 24 -32.62 -7.46 25.19
C ALA A 24 -33.26 -8.39 26.24
N GLU A 25 -32.83 -9.65 26.29
CA GLU A 25 -33.25 -10.59 27.32
C GLU A 25 -32.86 -10.05 28.69
N GLU A 26 -33.81 -10.23 29.67
CA GLU A 26 -33.57 -9.86 31.06
C GLU A 26 -32.57 -10.84 31.69
N PHE A 27 -31.82 -10.32 32.68
CA PHE A 27 -30.92 -11.19 33.44
C PHE A 27 -31.70 -12.08 34.39
N GLU A 28 -31.21 -13.28 34.61
CA GLU A 28 -31.75 -14.20 35.60
C GLU A 28 -30.76 -14.44 36.74
N VAL A 29 -31.27 -14.58 37.95
CA VAL A 29 -30.46 -14.99 39.11
C VAL A 29 -29.99 -16.44 38.86
N GLY A 30 -28.70 -16.67 38.98
CA GLY A 30 -28.08 -17.95 38.62
C GLY A 30 -27.49 -18.01 37.22
N GLN A 31 -27.73 -17.03 36.36
CA GLN A 31 -27.08 -16.94 35.01
C GLN A 31 -25.55 -16.90 35.18
N ARG A 32 -24.83 -17.68 34.34
CA ARG A 32 -23.39 -17.91 34.46
C ARG A 32 -22.63 -17.33 33.30
N PHE A 33 -21.40 -16.87 33.60
CA PHE A 33 -20.44 -16.34 32.63
C PHE A 33 -19.07 -16.97 32.88
N GLN A 34 -18.29 -17.15 31.83
CA GLN A 34 -16.95 -17.70 31.94
C GLN A 34 -15.95 -16.71 32.55
N SER A 35 -16.12 -15.40 32.29
CA SER A 35 -15.23 -14.37 32.78
C SER A 35 -16.01 -13.13 33.30
N LYS A 36 -15.29 -12.28 34.04
CA LYS A 36 -15.82 -10.97 34.48
C LYS A 36 -16.12 -10.08 33.28
N GLU A 37 -15.22 -10.11 32.31
CA GLU A 37 -15.29 -9.31 31.08
C GLU A 37 -16.55 -9.64 30.29
N GLU A 38 -16.89 -10.92 30.16
CA GLU A 38 -18.13 -11.38 29.52
C GLU A 38 -19.37 -10.86 30.25
N ALA A 39 -19.40 -11.02 31.57
CA ALA A 39 -20.52 -10.52 32.38
C ALA A 39 -20.69 -8.99 32.27
N VAL A 40 -19.59 -8.24 32.33
CA VAL A 40 -19.60 -6.77 32.19
C VAL A 40 -20.04 -6.36 30.79
N LEU A 41 -19.59 -7.07 29.75
CA LEU A 41 -19.97 -6.81 28.36
C LEU A 41 -21.48 -6.98 28.17
N MET A 42 -22.05 -8.06 28.72
CA MET A 42 -23.48 -8.30 28.64
C MET A 42 -24.28 -7.24 29.38
N VAL A 43 -23.85 -6.83 30.58
CA VAL A 43 -24.48 -5.73 31.33
C VAL A 43 -24.44 -4.41 30.56
N LYS A 44 -23.32 -4.08 29.93
CA LYS A 44 -23.20 -2.88 29.09
C LYS A 44 -24.14 -2.94 27.90
N ASN A 45 -24.12 -4.07 27.14
CA ASN A 45 -24.97 -4.27 25.97
C ASN A 45 -26.46 -4.14 26.31
N TYR A 46 -26.91 -4.72 27.43
CA TYR A 46 -28.28 -4.61 27.91
C TYR A 46 -28.68 -3.13 28.10
N ASN A 47 -27.85 -2.36 28.79
CA ASN A 47 -28.14 -0.95 29.07
C ASN A 47 -28.07 -0.07 27.81
N ILE A 48 -27.12 -0.32 26.91
CA ILE A 48 -26.99 0.42 25.66
C ILE A 48 -28.21 0.21 24.77
N ARG A 49 -28.67 -1.04 24.60
CA ARG A 49 -29.84 -1.36 23.76
C ARG A 49 -31.13 -0.75 24.28
N ARG A 50 -31.26 -0.57 25.62
CA ARG A 50 -32.39 0.10 26.23
C ARG A 50 -32.24 1.62 26.33
N GLY A 51 -31.11 2.18 25.86
CA GLY A 51 -30.82 3.61 25.91
C GLY A 51 -30.67 4.16 27.32
N VAL A 52 -30.43 3.32 28.33
CA VAL A 52 -30.38 3.71 29.76
C VAL A 52 -28.96 3.63 30.31
N GLN A 53 -28.66 4.40 31.33
CA GLN A 53 -27.35 4.47 31.94
C GLN A 53 -27.33 3.87 33.34
N TYR A 54 -26.22 3.24 33.71
CA TYR A 54 -25.96 2.75 35.05
C TYR A 54 -24.59 3.23 35.55
N LYS A 55 -24.40 3.17 36.87
CA LYS A 55 -23.14 3.42 37.56
C LYS A 55 -22.64 2.12 38.16
N VAL A 56 -21.34 1.88 38.04
CA VAL A 56 -20.67 0.81 38.77
C VAL A 56 -20.53 1.24 40.22
N PHE A 57 -21.13 0.47 41.13
CA PHE A 57 -21.12 0.72 42.55
C PHE A 57 -19.93 0.01 43.24
N GLU A 58 -19.65 -1.23 42.83
CA GLU A 58 -18.53 -2.04 43.31
C GLU A 58 -17.98 -2.87 42.18
N SER A 59 -16.65 -2.92 42.03
CA SER A 59 -15.99 -3.74 40.98
C SER A 59 -14.59 -4.12 41.46
N ASP A 60 -14.42 -5.37 41.88
CA ASP A 60 -13.16 -5.99 42.25
C ASP A 60 -12.95 -7.32 41.53
N GLN A 61 -11.97 -8.14 41.91
CA GLN A 61 -11.68 -9.42 41.29
C GLN A 61 -12.76 -10.49 41.52
N LEU A 62 -13.64 -10.31 42.50
CA LEU A 62 -14.64 -11.29 42.91
C LEU A 62 -16.09 -10.81 42.70
N LYS A 63 -16.29 -9.51 42.55
CA LYS A 63 -17.63 -8.90 42.51
C LYS A 63 -17.72 -7.83 41.43
N TYR A 64 -18.91 -7.72 40.87
CA TYR A 64 -19.33 -6.61 40.01
C TYR A 64 -20.76 -6.22 40.37
N HIS A 65 -20.99 -4.96 40.74
CA HIS A 65 -22.28 -4.45 41.14
C HIS A 65 -22.58 -3.14 40.39
N GLY A 66 -23.66 -3.15 39.59
CA GLY A 66 -24.17 -2.01 38.85
C GLY A 66 -25.55 -1.57 39.37
N LYS A 67 -25.82 -0.28 39.40
CA LYS A 67 -27.12 0.32 39.71
C LYS A 67 -27.49 1.36 38.67
N CYS A 68 -28.78 1.51 38.37
CA CYS A 68 -29.26 2.59 37.51
C CYS A 68 -28.76 3.95 38.01
N VAL A 69 -28.51 4.90 37.09
CA VAL A 69 -28.17 6.28 37.44
C VAL A 69 -29.33 6.92 38.26
N GLN A 70 -30.58 6.55 37.95
CA GLN A 70 -31.80 7.01 38.63
C GLN A 70 -32.25 6.07 39.77
N PHE A 71 -31.33 5.28 40.33
CA PHE A 71 -31.65 4.35 41.41
C PHE A 71 -32.24 5.08 42.63
N GLY A 72 -33.45 4.66 43.09
CA GLY A 72 -34.18 5.32 44.13
C GLY A 72 -35.08 6.49 43.69
N ASN A 73 -34.90 6.97 42.44
CA ASN A 73 -35.69 8.06 41.87
C ASN A 73 -36.49 7.55 40.65
N GLY A 74 -37.40 6.59 40.89
CA GLY A 74 -38.28 6.03 39.86
C GLY A 74 -37.71 4.80 39.15
N CYS A 75 -36.47 4.37 39.41
CA CYS A 75 -35.91 3.13 38.89
C CYS A 75 -35.17 2.36 39.98
N ASN A 76 -35.47 1.08 40.10
CA ASN A 76 -34.84 0.18 41.09
C ASN A 76 -33.91 -0.85 40.46
N TRP A 77 -33.51 -0.62 39.19
CA TRP A 77 -32.64 -1.56 38.49
C TRP A 77 -31.28 -1.69 39.18
N LEU A 78 -30.91 -2.91 39.44
CA LEU A 78 -29.58 -3.26 39.94
C LEU A 78 -29.18 -4.68 39.46
N ILE A 79 -27.91 -4.89 39.30
CA ILE A 79 -27.34 -6.21 39.04
C ILE A 79 -26.08 -6.42 39.87
N ARG A 80 -25.96 -7.61 40.47
CA ARG A 80 -24.76 -8.06 41.19
C ARG A 80 -24.31 -9.39 40.65
N VAL A 81 -23.09 -9.43 40.09
CA VAL A 81 -22.42 -10.64 39.58
C VAL A 81 -21.24 -10.94 40.48
N THR A 82 -21.03 -12.20 40.85
CA THR A 82 -19.94 -12.61 41.73
C THR A 82 -19.21 -13.85 41.19
N MET A 83 -17.92 -13.90 41.43
CA MET A 83 -17.07 -15.05 41.12
C MET A 83 -17.36 -16.21 42.08
N ARG A 84 -17.63 -17.37 41.55
CA ARG A 84 -17.74 -18.62 42.30
C ARG A 84 -16.36 -19.30 42.34
N GLN A 85 -15.52 -18.88 43.29
CA GLN A 85 -14.11 -19.31 43.35
C GLN A 85 -13.91 -20.83 43.26
N ARG A 86 -14.75 -21.62 44.01
CA ARG A 86 -14.67 -23.09 43.97
C ARG A 86 -15.12 -23.72 42.63
N LYS A 87 -15.87 -22.99 41.82
CA LYS A 87 -16.48 -23.48 40.57
C LYS A 87 -15.92 -22.84 39.31
N GLY A 88 -15.11 -21.79 39.44
CA GLY A 88 -14.39 -21.14 38.35
C GLY A 88 -15.22 -20.31 37.37
N TYR A 89 -16.46 -19.91 37.73
CA TYR A 89 -17.30 -19.10 36.86
C TYR A 89 -17.93 -17.91 37.61
N TRP A 90 -18.38 -16.90 36.85
CA TRP A 90 -19.12 -15.74 37.36
C TRP A 90 -20.61 -16.02 37.30
N GLU A 91 -21.39 -15.55 38.31
CA GLU A 91 -22.82 -15.85 38.44
C GLU A 91 -23.58 -14.60 38.87
N VAL A 92 -24.76 -14.35 38.26
CA VAL A 92 -25.69 -13.31 38.70
C VAL A 92 -26.29 -13.72 40.06
N ARG A 93 -25.96 -12.99 41.11
CA ARG A 93 -26.44 -13.27 42.49
C ARG A 93 -27.63 -12.44 42.89
N LYS A 94 -27.78 -11.28 42.28
CA LYS A 94 -28.93 -10.42 42.50
C LYS A 94 -29.23 -9.66 41.22
N TYR A 95 -30.46 -9.66 40.85
CA TYR A 95 -30.99 -8.89 39.73
C TYR A 95 -32.34 -8.31 40.12
N ASN A 96 -32.51 -7.01 39.87
CA ASN A 96 -33.77 -6.30 39.99
C ASN A 96 -33.96 -5.47 38.72
N GLY A 97 -34.85 -5.91 37.87
CA GLY A 97 -35.14 -5.35 36.54
C GLY A 97 -36.56 -5.70 36.13
N PRO A 98 -37.00 -5.21 34.98
CA PRO A 98 -36.30 -4.30 34.04
C PRO A 98 -36.14 -2.88 34.57
N HIS A 99 -35.39 -2.03 33.80
CA HIS A 99 -35.41 -0.58 34.08
C HIS A 99 -36.82 -0.02 33.90
N THR A 100 -37.21 0.83 34.83
CA THR A 100 -38.49 1.56 34.79
C THR A 100 -38.30 3.03 34.39
N CYS A 101 -37.04 3.49 34.26
CA CYS A 101 -36.71 4.83 33.80
C CYS A 101 -36.69 4.92 32.28
N LEU A 102 -37.09 6.08 31.76
CA LEU A 102 -36.89 6.42 30.35
C LEU A 102 -35.53 7.13 30.16
N ALA A 103 -34.97 7.04 28.97
CA ALA A 103 -33.77 7.80 28.59
C ALA A 103 -34.10 9.31 28.71
N THR A 104 -33.40 10.01 29.60
CA THR A 104 -33.64 11.44 29.86
C THR A 104 -32.89 12.36 28.88
N GLU A 105 -31.94 11.84 28.09
CA GLU A 105 -31.17 12.63 27.13
C GLU A 105 -31.01 11.86 25.83
N LEU A 106 -31.37 12.49 24.71
CA LEU A 106 -31.03 12.05 23.35
C LEU A 106 -29.56 12.40 23.08
N SER A 107 -28.64 11.65 23.70
CA SER A 107 -27.23 11.81 23.42
C SER A 107 -26.88 11.09 22.09
N THR A 108 -26.07 11.72 21.26
CA THR A 108 -25.56 11.10 20.03
C THR A 108 -24.61 9.93 20.31
N ASP A 109 -23.99 9.86 21.49
CA ASP A 109 -23.08 8.80 21.95
C ASP A 109 -23.50 8.28 23.33
N HIS A 110 -23.40 6.97 23.55
CA HIS A 110 -23.77 6.34 24.81
C HIS A 110 -22.54 6.14 25.72
N ARG A 111 -22.65 6.48 27.01
CA ARG A 111 -21.52 6.42 27.95
C ARG A 111 -20.91 5.01 28.08
N GLN A 112 -21.74 3.96 28.12
CA GLN A 112 -21.30 2.57 28.22
C GLN A 112 -20.83 2.00 26.87
N LEU A 113 -21.05 2.69 25.75
CA LEU A 113 -20.51 2.30 24.43
C LEU A 113 -19.03 2.68 24.37
N ASP A 114 -18.22 1.95 25.10
CA ASP A 114 -16.78 2.13 25.14
C ASP A 114 -16.08 1.24 24.09
N TYR A 115 -14.76 1.40 23.98
CA TYR A 115 -13.98 0.68 22.98
C TYR A 115 -13.95 -0.85 23.21
N HIS A 116 -14.28 -1.36 24.40
CA HIS A 116 -14.40 -2.80 24.66
C HIS A 116 -15.68 -3.37 24.03
N VAL A 117 -16.82 -2.68 24.22
CA VAL A 117 -18.10 -3.06 23.60
C VAL A 117 -18.00 -2.97 22.07
N ILE A 118 -17.43 -1.87 21.58
CA ILE A 118 -17.22 -1.67 20.14
C ILE A 118 -16.31 -2.77 19.58
N CYS A 119 -15.21 -3.11 20.26
CA CYS A 119 -14.28 -4.16 19.84
C CYS A 119 -15.00 -5.50 19.63
N ALA A 120 -15.83 -5.90 20.59
CA ALA A 120 -16.60 -7.15 20.48
C ALA A 120 -17.55 -7.13 19.26
N SER A 121 -18.19 -5.99 18.97
CA SER A 121 -19.13 -5.87 17.85
C SER A 121 -18.47 -5.81 16.48
N ILE A 122 -17.23 -5.33 16.38
CA ILE A 122 -16.51 -5.18 15.09
C ILE A 122 -15.50 -6.31 14.83
N LEU A 123 -15.33 -7.25 15.76
CA LEU A 123 -14.27 -8.28 15.70
C LEU A 123 -14.35 -9.14 14.43
N SER A 124 -15.55 -9.55 14.04
CA SER A 124 -15.78 -10.31 12.80
C SER A 124 -15.44 -9.50 11.54
N LEU A 125 -15.80 -8.21 11.51
CA LEU A 125 -15.49 -7.32 10.39
C LEU A 125 -13.99 -7.10 10.24
N VAL A 126 -13.28 -6.88 11.35
CA VAL A 126 -11.82 -6.70 11.34
C VAL A 126 -11.10 -8.01 11.00
N ARG A 127 -11.66 -9.17 11.38
CA ARG A 127 -11.12 -10.49 11.00
C ARG A 127 -11.26 -10.74 9.50
N ALA A 128 -12.38 -10.32 8.90
CA ALA A 128 -12.61 -10.43 7.46
C ALA A 128 -11.73 -9.48 6.66
N ASP A 129 -11.52 -8.25 7.16
CA ASP A 129 -10.66 -7.24 6.52
C ASP A 129 -9.98 -6.35 7.59
N ALA A 130 -8.71 -6.61 7.87
CA ALA A 130 -7.92 -5.79 8.80
C ALA A 130 -7.71 -4.34 8.31
N ALA A 131 -7.81 -4.09 6.98
CA ALA A 131 -7.67 -2.77 6.39
C ALA A 131 -8.96 -1.93 6.47
N ILE A 132 -10.09 -2.52 6.83
CA ILE A 132 -11.41 -1.85 6.94
C ILE A 132 -11.31 -0.47 7.59
N SER A 133 -11.88 0.56 6.97
CA SER A 133 -11.74 1.93 7.46
C SER A 133 -12.52 2.16 8.77
N VAL A 134 -11.98 3.02 9.66
CA VAL A 134 -12.66 3.40 10.91
C VAL A 134 -14.03 4.00 10.65
N LYS A 135 -14.22 4.69 9.52
CA LYS A 135 -15.52 5.28 9.15
C LYS A 135 -16.57 4.21 8.85
N VAL A 136 -16.18 3.13 8.17
CA VAL A 136 -17.07 1.98 7.90
C VAL A 136 -17.45 1.28 9.20
N LEU A 137 -16.47 1.05 10.09
CA LEU A 137 -16.72 0.48 11.42
C LEU A 137 -17.62 1.38 12.28
N GLN A 138 -17.43 2.70 12.23
CA GLN A 138 -18.28 3.66 12.93
C GLN A 138 -19.75 3.58 12.47
N ASN A 139 -19.96 3.45 11.16
CA ASN A 139 -21.29 3.26 10.59
C ASN A 139 -21.92 1.92 11.04
N ALA A 140 -21.15 0.83 10.98
CA ALA A 140 -21.62 -0.49 11.43
C ALA A 140 -22.06 -0.46 12.92
N VAL A 141 -21.26 0.15 13.80
CA VAL A 141 -21.60 0.33 15.21
C VAL A 141 -22.85 1.21 15.40
N SER A 142 -22.97 2.29 14.60
CA SER A 142 -24.16 3.14 14.63
C SER A 142 -25.42 2.39 14.24
N THR A 143 -25.34 1.54 13.23
CA THR A 143 -26.47 0.69 12.79
C THR A 143 -26.86 -0.33 13.87
N THR A 144 -25.85 -0.95 14.53
CA THR A 144 -26.07 -1.99 15.54
C THR A 144 -26.68 -1.45 16.84
N TYR A 145 -26.24 -0.28 17.29
CA TYR A 145 -26.60 0.25 18.63
C TYR A 145 -27.49 1.48 18.59
N GLY A 146 -27.70 2.11 17.43
CA GLY A 146 -28.44 3.37 17.33
C GLY A 146 -27.68 4.62 17.81
N PHE A 147 -26.41 4.47 18.24
CA PHE A 147 -25.56 5.55 18.74
C PHE A 147 -24.32 5.72 17.87
N LYS A 148 -23.89 6.96 17.65
CA LYS A 148 -22.71 7.27 16.84
C LYS A 148 -21.49 7.50 17.74
N PRO A 149 -20.64 6.49 17.98
CA PRO A 149 -19.46 6.63 18.82
C PRO A 149 -18.42 7.57 18.18
N SER A 150 -17.57 8.19 18.99
CA SER A 150 -16.50 9.04 18.50
C SER A 150 -15.48 8.22 17.68
N TYR A 151 -14.84 8.88 16.70
CA TYR A 151 -13.74 8.27 15.90
C TYR A 151 -12.68 7.61 16.80
N ARG A 152 -12.28 8.26 17.88
CA ARG A 152 -11.27 7.75 18.82
C ARG A 152 -11.70 6.43 19.47
N LYS A 153 -12.95 6.30 19.90
CA LYS A 153 -13.46 5.06 20.50
C LYS A 153 -13.39 3.90 19.50
N VAL A 154 -13.82 4.13 18.26
CA VAL A 154 -13.82 3.10 17.19
C VAL A 154 -12.39 2.76 16.78
N TRP A 155 -11.51 3.74 16.68
CA TRP A 155 -10.10 3.51 16.38
C TRP A 155 -9.43 2.65 17.46
N MET A 156 -9.63 2.96 18.74
CA MET A 156 -9.10 2.15 19.85
C MET A 156 -9.68 0.73 19.85
N ALA A 157 -10.96 0.58 19.55
CA ALA A 157 -11.61 -0.72 19.41
C ALA A 157 -11.00 -1.54 18.26
N LYS A 158 -10.74 -0.91 17.11
CA LYS A 158 -10.06 -1.55 15.98
C LYS A 158 -8.65 -2.02 16.37
N GLN A 159 -7.85 -1.19 17.04
CA GLN A 159 -6.52 -1.59 17.51
C GLN A 159 -6.58 -2.79 18.46
N LYS A 160 -7.55 -2.79 19.40
CA LYS A 160 -7.76 -3.92 20.30
C LYS A 160 -8.19 -5.18 19.55
N ALA A 161 -9.10 -5.07 18.57
CA ALA A 161 -9.53 -6.19 17.75
C ALA A 161 -8.36 -6.79 16.95
N ILE A 162 -7.52 -5.94 16.35
CA ILE A 162 -6.30 -6.37 15.64
C ILE A 162 -5.36 -7.13 16.60
N ALA A 163 -5.12 -6.60 17.81
CA ALA A 163 -4.28 -7.29 18.80
C ALA A 163 -4.87 -8.64 19.26
N GLN A 164 -6.19 -8.75 19.34
CA GLN A 164 -6.85 -10.03 19.66
C GLN A 164 -6.79 -11.07 18.53
N ILE A 165 -6.79 -10.61 17.27
CA ILE A 165 -6.77 -11.50 16.09
C ILE A 165 -5.36 -11.95 15.76
N TYR A 166 -4.38 -11.02 15.81
CA TYR A 166 -3.01 -11.23 15.34
C TYR A 166 -1.98 -11.36 16.44
N GLY A 167 -2.40 -11.33 17.72
CA GLY A 167 -1.51 -11.43 18.87
C GLY A 167 -0.84 -10.12 19.29
N ASP A 168 0.07 -10.23 20.26
CA ASP A 168 0.87 -9.10 20.73
C ASP A 168 1.98 -8.75 19.73
N TRP A 169 2.28 -7.47 19.60
CA TRP A 169 3.34 -6.98 18.72
C TRP A 169 4.72 -7.58 19.04
N GLU A 170 5.04 -7.78 20.30
CA GLU A 170 6.32 -8.34 20.70
C GLU A 170 6.41 -9.81 20.28
N GLU A 171 5.34 -10.57 20.43
CA GLU A 171 5.30 -11.96 19.98
C GLU A 171 5.36 -12.07 18.45
N SER A 172 4.76 -11.13 17.73
CA SER A 172 4.87 -11.09 16.26
C SER A 172 6.32 -10.96 15.78
N TYR A 173 7.15 -10.15 16.47
CA TYR A 173 8.58 -10.06 16.17
C TYR A 173 9.33 -11.35 16.53
N ASN A 174 8.98 -11.97 17.66
CA ASN A 174 9.57 -13.23 18.10
C ASN A 174 9.25 -14.39 17.14
N MET A 175 8.14 -14.33 16.41
CA MET A 175 7.78 -15.33 15.41
C MET A 175 8.56 -15.22 14.09
N ILE A 176 9.23 -14.09 13.81
CA ILE A 176 9.95 -13.88 12.54
C ILE A 176 10.99 -14.97 12.24
N PRO A 177 11.89 -15.38 13.17
CA PRO A 177 12.86 -16.44 12.88
C PRO A 177 12.20 -17.78 12.56
N ARG A 178 11.15 -18.15 13.29
CA ARG A 178 10.38 -19.37 13.03
C ARG A 178 9.71 -19.34 11.65
N TRP A 179 9.12 -18.19 11.29
CA TRP A 179 8.55 -17.98 9.96
C TRP A 179 9.61 -18.14 8.86
N ILE A 180 10.81 -17.56 9.03
CA ILE A 180 11.91 -17.69 8.08
C ILE A 180 12.26 -19.17 7.86
N ILE A 181 12.49 -19.92 8.94
CA ILE A 181 12.82 -21.35 8.86
C ILE A 181 11.70 -22.11 8.16
N GLY A 182 10.44 -21.88 8.56
CA GLY A 182 9.27 -22.52 7.98
C GLY A 182 9.14 -22.26 6.48
N VAL A 183 9.25 -21.00 6.05
CA VAL A 183 9.17 -20.64 4.62
C VAL A 183 10.29 -21.27 3.80
N GLN A 184 11.52 -21.32 4.33
CA GLN A 184 12.66 -21.95 3.66
C GLN A 184 12.49 -23.47 3.55
N MET A 185 11.86 -24.11 4.54
CA MET A 185 11.54 -25.55 4.49
C MET A 185 10.47 -25.87 3.44
N TYR A 186 9.39 -25.09 3.38
CA TYR A 186 8.26 -25.34 2.47
C TYR A 186 8.46 -24.85 1.05
N MET A 187 9.31 -23.82 0.87
CA MET A 187 9.72 -23.30 -0.43
C MET A 187 11.25 -23.27 -0.54
N PRO A 188 11.90 -24.41 -0.79
CA PRO A 188 13.37 -24.48 -0.91
C PRO A 188 13.89 -23.52 -1.97
N GLY A 189 14.96 -22.80 -1.63
CA GLY A 189 15.53 -21.74 -2.44
C GLY A 189 14.94 -20.35 -2.17
N THR A 190 14.01 -20.24 -1.21
CA THR A 190 13.59 -18.95 -0.64
C THR A 190 14.74 -18.35 0.17
N ILE A 191 15.01 -17.07 -0.04
CA ILE A 191 16.08 -16.34 0.63
C ILE A 191 15.45 -15.38 1.62
N ALA A 192 15.94 -15.42 2.86
CA ALA A 192 15.58 -14.46 3.88
C ALA A 192 16.85 -14.10 4.69
N VAL A 193 17.08 -12.80 4.88
CA VAL A 193 18.23 -12.26 5.59
C VAL A 193 17.73 -11.36 6.71
N LEU A 194 17.79 -11.88 7.93
CA LEU A 194 17.44 -11.15 9.15
C LEU A 194 18.70 -10.48 9.72
N ARG A 195 18.62 -9.19 9.98
CA ARG A 195 19.60 -8.44 10.77
C ARG A 195 19.01 -8.02 12.10
N THR A 196 19.77 -8.23 13.14
CA THR A 196 19.41 -7.89 14.52
C THR A 196 20.51 -7.03 15.15
N SER A 197 20.18 -6.34 16.21
CA SER A 197 21.16 -5.62 17.05
C SER A 197 21.08 -6.11 18.50
N PRO A 198 22.22 -6.09 19.23
CA PRO A 198 22.26 -6.61 20.60
C PRO A 198 21.45 -5.74 21.56
N VAL A 199 20.76 -6.36 22.50
CA VAL A 199 20.16 -5.69 23.65
C VAL A 199 21.23 -5.46 24.69
N ARG A 200 21.40 -4.24 25.19
CA ARG A 200 22.38 -3.88 26.21
C ARG A 200 21.68 -3.32 27.45
N SER A 201 22.12 -3.79 28.62
CA SER A 201 21.76 -3.23 29.92
C SER A 201 23.02 -2.67 30.57
N GLY A 202 23.26 -1.37 30.45
CA GLY A 202 24.55 -0.77 30.76
C GLY A 202 25.65 -1.28 29.82
N ASN A 203 26.72 -1.86 30.38
CA ASN A 203 27.85 -2.44 29.63
C ASN A 203 27.69 -3.94 29.33
N VAL A 204 26.61 -4.59 29.79
CA VAL A 204 26.39 -6.02 29.61
C VAL A 204 25.44 -6.25 28.41
N VAL A 205 25.84 -7.17 27.52
CA VAL A 205 24.98 -7.64 26.41
C VAL A 205 24.09 -8.75 26.96
N ASP A 206 22.79 -8.64 26.70
CA ASP A 206 21.80 -9.68 26.97
C ASP A 206 21.78 -10.66 25.79
N GLU A 207 22.41 -11.82 25.95
CA GLU A 207 22.48 -12.84 24.91
C GLU A 207 21.16 -13.57 24.67
N SER A 208 20.19 -13.45 25.58
CA SER A 208 18.87 -14.07 25.42
C SER A 208 17.92 -13.31 24.51
N ARG A 209 18.22 -12.02 24.21
CA ARG A 209 17.35 -11.13 23.42
C ARG A 209 18.15 -10.30 22.44
N VAL A 210 17.53 -10.04 21.28
CA VAL A 210 18.07 -9.14 20.25
C VAL A 210 16.96 -8.23 19.73
N PHE A 211 17.30 -6.99 19.39
CA PHE A 211 16.37 -6.10 18.71
C PHE A 211 16.29 -6.46 17.23
N PHE A 212 15.06 -6.50 16.69
CA PHE A 212 14.84 -6.52 15.25
C PHE A 212 15.42 -5.25 14.64
N HIS A 213 16.19 -5.41 13.55
CA HIS A 213 16.71 -4.26 12.81
C HIS A 213 16.15 -4.25 11.39
N ARG A 214 16.48 -5.26 10.57
CA ARG A 214 16.05 -5.34 9.16
C ARG A 214 15.81 -6.78 8.74
N LEU A 215 14.87 -6.97 7.81
CA LEU A 215 14.63 -8.27 7.17
C LEU A 215 14.49 -8.04 5.66
N PHE A 216 15.22 -8.78 4.86
CA PHE A 216 15.02 -8.94 3.41
C PHE A 216 14.51 -10.35 3.15
N TRP A 217 13.53 -10.49 2.22
CA TRP A 217 13.15 -11.82 1.73
C TRP A 217 12.70 -11.79 0.28
N THR A 218 12.90 -12.92 -0.40
CA THR A 218 12.37 -13.22 -1.72
C THR A 218 12.04 -14.69 -1.82
N PHE A 219 10.93 -15.01 -2.45
CA PHE A 219 10.48 -16.39 -2.60
C PHE A 219 11.12 -17.05 -3.83
N SER A 220 11.48 -18.33 -3.72
CA SER A 220 12.05 -19.11 -4.82
C SER A 220 11.25 -19.02 -6.12
N PRO A 221 9.88 -19.10 -6.13
CA PRO A 221 9.09 -18.86 -7.34
C PRO A 221 9.33 -17.49 -7.97
N CYS A 222 9.44 -16.42 -7.16
CA CYS A 222 9.65 -15.07 -7.66
C CYS A 222 11.02 -14.91 -8.34
N VAL A 223 12.08 -15.45 -7.73
CA VAL A 223 13.43 -15.43 -8.32
C VAL A 223 13.46 -16.13 -9.68
N LYS A 224 12.81 -17.29 -9.77
CA LYS A 224 12.73 -18.06 -11.01
C LYS A 224 11.86 -17.38 -12.07
N ALA A 225 10.76 -16.78 -11.67
CA ALA A 225 9.81 -16.08 -12.53
C ALA A 225 10.42 -14.81 -13.15
N PHE A 226 11.26 -14.07 -12.40
CA PHE A 226 11.87 -12.83 -12.87
C PHE A 226 12.66 -12.99 -14.18
N LYS A 227 13.24 -14.16 -14.42
CA LYS A 227 13.97 -14.46 -15.66
C LYS A 227 13.12 -14.37 -16.93
N TYR A 228 11.79 -14.47 -16.79
CA TYR A 228 10.82 -14.42 -17.87
C TYR A 228 10.02 -13.12 -17.91
N CYS A 229 10.29 -12.22 -16.98
CA CYS A 229 9.70 -10.88 -16.93
C CYS A 229 10.48 -9.91 -17.84
N LYS A 230 9.89 -8.75 -18.10
CA LYS A 230 10.61 -7.62 -18.69
C LYS A 230 11.86 -7.32 -17.84
N PRO A 231 13.00 -6.93 -18.43
CA PRO A 231 14.24 -6.67 -17.70
C PRO A 231 14.17 -5.33 -16.93
N LEU A 232 13.12 -5.14 -16.15
CA LEU A 232 12.91 -3.96 -15.35
C LEU A 232 12.29 -4.31 -14.00
N ILE A 233 12.60 -3.52 -13.00
CA ILE A 233 11.99 -3.54 -11.67
C ILE A 233 11.55 -2.15 -11.26
N SER A 234 10.42 -2.08 -10.59
CA SER A 234 9.98 -0.88 -9.88
C SER A 234 10.21 -1.07 -8.40
N ILE A 235 10.86 -0.12 -7.74
CA ILE A 235 11.09 -0.13 -6.30
C ILE A 235 10.35 1.02 -5.64
N ASP A 236 9.73 0.72 -4.49
CA ASP A 236 8.96 1.71 -3.72
C ASP A 236 8.97 1.32 -2.24
N GLY A 237 8.75 2.30 -1.36
CA GLY A 237 8.62 2.11 0.07
C GLY A 237 7.23 2.48 0.57
N THR A 238 6.71 1.71 1.51
CA THR A 238 5.43 1.97 2.16
C THR A 238 5.62 2.02 3.67
N HIS A 239 5.19 3.12 4.31
CA HIS A 239 5.27 3.26 5.75
C HIS A 239 4.26 2.34 6.44
N LEU A 240 4.73 1.58 7.40
CA LEU A 240 3.88 0.73 8.23
C LEU A 240 3.08 1.55 9.23
N TYR A 241 1.84 1.13 9.46
CA TYR A 241 0.96 1.72 10.45
C TYR A 241 0.77 0.74 11.61
N GLY A 242 1.10 1.18 12.84
CA GLY A 242 0.97 0.35 14.01
C GLY A 242 1.66 0.94 15.25
N LYS A 243 1.84 0.11 16.28
CA LYS A 243 2.55 0.48 17.53
C LYS A 243 4.01 0.84 17.24
N TYR A 244 4.66 0.09 16.36
CA TYR A 244 6.01 0.34 15.90
C TYR A 244 6.01 0.94 14.50
N GLY A 245 6.93 1.86 14.24
CA GLY A 245 7.19 2.41 12.92
C GLY A 245 7.96 1.42 12.06
N GLY A 246 8.26 1.83 10.85
CA GLY A 246 9.04 1.09 9.87
C GLY A 246 8.52 1.32 8.47
N THR A 247 9.26 0.79 7.52
CA THR A 247 8.91 0.87 6.09
C THR A 247 9.05 -0.52 5.48
N LEU A 248 8.04 -0.91 4.71
CA LEU A 248 8.11 -2.07 3.84
C LEU A 248 8.63 -1.60 2.48
N LEU A 249 9.84 -1.99 2.13
CA LEU A 249 10.43 -1.82 0.81
C LEU A 249 10.00 -2.98 -0.09
N MET A 250 9.66 -2.69 -1.33
CA MET A 250 9.23 -3.70 -2.30
C MET A 250 9.94 -3.50 -3.64
N ALA A 251 10.26 -4.60 -4.29
CA ALA A 251 10.64 -4.64 -5.70
C ALA A 251 9.58 -5.42 -6.49
N ILE A 252 9.16 -4.84 -7.61
CA ILE A 252 8.07 -5.33 -8.43
C ILE A 252 8.57 -5.50 -9.85
N ALA A 253 8.36 -6.67 -10.46
CA ALA A 253 8.58 -6.95 -11.87
C ALA A 253 7.27 -6.89 -12.67
N GLN A 254 7.39 -6.92 -13.99
CA GLN A 254 6.25 -6.96 -14.91
C GLN A 254 6.44 -8.03 -15.98
N ASP A 255 5.43 -8.85 -16.21
CA ASP A 255 5.43 -9.82 -17.31
C ASP A 255 5.09 -9.17 -18.67
N GLY A 256 5.12 -9.95 -19.73
CA GLY A 256 4.80 -9.48 -21.09
C GLY A 256 3.33 -9.13 -21.32
N ASN A 257 2.42 -9.48 -20.40
CA ASN A 257 1.02 -9.09 -20.43
C ASN A 257 0.72 -7.89 -19.52
N SER A 258 1.79 -7.25 -19.02
CA SER A 258 1.72 -6.11 -18.09
C SER A 258 1.18 -6.44 -16.70
N ASN A 259 1.09 -7.72 -16.33
CA ASN A 259 0.79 -8.12 -14.97
C ASN A 259 1.99 -7.87 -14.06
N ILE A 260 1.70 -7.59 -12.81
CA ILE A 260 2.69 -7.22 -11.80
C ILE A 260 3.01 -8.43 -10.93
N LEU A 261 4.31 -8.65 -10.70
CA LEU A 261 4.85 -9.68 -9.84
C LEU A 261 5.73 -9.04 -8.76
N PRO A 262 5.34 -9.03 -7.48
CA PRO A 262 6.25 -8.68 -6.39
C PRO A 262 7.37 -9.71 -6.30
N VAL A 263 8.62 -9.26 -6.40
CA VAL A 263 9.77 -10.18 -6.46
C VAL A 263 10.66 -10.17 -5.22
N ALA A 264 10.67 -9.08 -4.46
CA ALA A 264 11.40 -9.01 -3.20
C ALA A 264 10.76 -8.00 -2.24
N PHE A 265 11.03 -8.21 -0.96
CA PHE A 265 10.51 -7.42 0.14
C PHE A 265 11.61 -7.10 1.13
N GLY A 266 11.52 -5.94 1.78
CA GLY A 266 12.39 -5.54 2.87
C GLY A 266 11.62 -4.84 3.97
N LEU A 267 11.72 -5.34 5.20
CA LEU A 267 11.19 -4.66 6.38
C LEU A 267 12.35 -3.95 7.07
N VAL A 268 12.27 -2.62 7.15
CA VAL A 268 13.35 -1.76 7.62
C VAL A 268 12.83 -0.67 8.56
N GLU A 269 13.74 -0.02 9.28
CA GLU A 269 13.40 1.05 10.22
C GLU A 269 12.83 2.31 9.55
N GLY A 270 13.19 2.58 8.30
CA GLY A 270 12.74 3.74 7.54
C GLY A 270 13.43 3.86 6.19
N GLU A 271 13.04 4.86 5.41
CA GLU A 271 13.65 5.15 4.11
C GLU A 271 14.91 5.99 4.26
N ASN A 272 16.02 5.36 4.62
CA ASN A 272 17.34 5.96 4.68
C ASN A 272 18.32 5.26 3.73
N ILE A 273 19.53 5.81 3.57
CA ILE A 273 20.55 5.29 2.65
C ILE A 273 20.92 3.85 3.01
N GLU A 274 21.11 3.54 4.28
CA GLU A 274 21.54 2.23 4.73
C GLU A 274 20.46 1.16 4.57
N SER A 275 19.18 1.54 4.74
CA SER A 275 18.04 0.66 4.47
C SER A 275 17.95 0.31 2.99
N TRP A 276 18.09 1.30 2.11
CA TRP A 276 18.08 1.09 0.68
C TRP A 276 19.31 0.32 0.18
N LYS A 277 20.51 0.60 0.72
CA LYS A 277 21.71 -0.21 0.43
C LYS A 277 21.49 -1.68 0.81
N PHE A 278 21.02 -1.94 2.04
CA PHE A 278 20.72 -3.29 2.49
C PHE A 278 19.76 -4.01 1.53
N PHE A 279 18.65 -3.38 1.19
CA PHE A 279 17.65 -3.96 0.30
C PHE A 279 18.20 -4.21 -1.12
N LEU A 280 18.84 -3.20 -1.72
CA LEU A 280 19.37 -3.26 -3.08
C LEU A 280 20.52 -4.25 -3.24
N THR A 281 21.39 -4.38 -2.24
CA THR A 281 22.46 -5.39 -2.24
C THR A 281 21.88 -6.80 -2.36
N HIS A 282 20.91 -7.14 -1.51
CA HIS A 282 20.30 -8.47 -1.56
C HIS A 282 19.42 -8.66 -2.81
N LEU A 283 18.73 -7.64 -3.26
CA LEU A 283 17.96 -7.66 -4.51
C LEU A 283 18.87 -7.96 -5.70
N ARG A 284 20.02 -7.28 -5.79
CA ARG A 284 21.01 -7.48 -6.87
C ARG A 284 21.59 -8.88 -6.83
N GLN A 285 22.00 -9.33 -5.66
CA GLN A 285 22.64 -10.62 -5.48
C GLN A 285 21.71 -11.80 -5.79
N HIS A 286 20.46 -11.73 -5.38
CA HIS A 286 19.57 -12.90 -5.35
C HIS A 286 18.50 -12.91 -6.40
N VAL A 287 18.04 -11.74 -6.87
CA VAL A 287 16.89 -11.65 -7.80
C VAL A 287 17.31 -11.16 -9.17
N THR A 288 18.17 -10.13 -9.23
CA THR A 288 18.50 -9.41 -10.47
C THR A 288 20.00 -9.46 -10.83
N PRO A 289 20.67 -10.62 -10.86
CA PRO A 289 22.10 -10.70 -11.12
C PRO A 289 22.48 -10.38 -12.58
N GLN A 290 21.53 -10.49 -13.53
CA GLN A 290 21.76 -10.25 -14.95
C GLN A 290 22.02 -8.76 -15.25
N PRO A 291 22.81 -8.44 -16.28
CA PRO A 291 23.02 -7.06 -16.72
C PRO A 291 21.81 -6.49 -17.45
N GLY A 292 21.81 -5.17 -17.65
CA GLY A 292 20.81 -4.47 -18.44
C GLY A 292 19.47 -4.22 -17.73
N ILE A 293 19.39 -4.40 -16.40
CA ILE A 293 18.16 -4.17 -15.64
C ILE A 293 17.87 -2.68 -15.51
N LEU A 294 16.66 -2.28 -15.84
CA LEU A 294 16.15 -0.94 -15.53
C LEU A 294 15.52 -0.89 -14.12
N VAL A 295 15.96 0.03 -13.30
CA VAL A 295 15.33 0.32 -11.99
C VAL A 295 14.48 1.58 -12.08
N ILE A 296 13.18 1.45 -11.84
CA ILE A 296 12.24 2.57 -11.77
C ILE A 296 11.94 2.86 -10.30
N SER A 297 12.21 4.08 -9.88
CA SER A 297 11.97 4.51 -8.49
C SER A 297 11.35 5.90 -8.43
N ASP A 298 11.02 6.34 -7.22
CA ASP A 298 10.81 7.75 -6.97
C ASP A 298 12.16 8.52 -6.98
N ARG A 299 12.11 9.83 -6.73
CA ARG A 299 13.30 10.69 -6.69
C ARG A 299 13.95 10.79 -5.30
N HIS A 300 13.63 9.89 -4.38
CA HIS A 300 14.14 9.94 -3.02
C HIS A 300 15.68 9.92 -2.98
N ASN A 301 16.29 10.81 -2.21
CA ASN A 301 17.76 10.96 -2.17
C ASN A 301 18.47 9.71 -1.65
N ALA A 302 17.85 8.99 -0.71
CA ALA A 302 18.42 7.73 -0.19
C ALA A 302 18.50 6.65 -1.27
N ILE A 303 17.49 6.54 -2.15
CA ILE A 303 17.51 5.59 -3.29
C ILE A 303 18.60 5.99 -4.27
N LYS A 304 18.68 7.28 -4.63
CA LYS A 304 19.74 7.77 -5.52
C LYS A 304 21.13 7.44 -4.97
N ALA A 305 21.37 7.74 -3.69
CA ALA A 305 22.66 7.47 -3.05
C ALA A 305 22.98 5.97 -3.00
N ALA A 306 21.98 5.11 -2.73
CA ALA A 306 22.18 3.67 -2.68
C ALA A 306 22.45 3.05 -4.06
N LEU A 307 21.88 3.60 -5.15
CA LEU A 307 22.06 3.11 -6.53
C LEU A 307 23.39 3.54 -7.16
N VAL A 308 24.08 4.58 -6.64
CA VAL A 308 25.35 5.05 -7.21
C VAL A 308 26.59 4.48 -6.49
N VAL A 309 26.41 3.56 -5.56
CA VAL A 309 27.52 2.88 -4.90
C VAL A 309 28.25 2.00 -5.92
N GLU A 310 29.57 2.22 -6.11
CA GLU A 310 30.37 1.56 -7.16
C GLU A 310 30.28 0.04 -7.10
N ASP A 311 30.40 -0.55 -5.91
CA ASP A 311 30.33 -2.00 -5.71
C ASP A 311 28.89 -2.55 -5.64
N GLY A 312 27.88 -1.69 -5.76
CA GLY A 312 26.47 -2.07 -5.65
C GLY A 312 25.92 -2.82 -6.87
N GLY A 313 26.61 -2.79 -8.01
CA GLY A 313 26.20 -3.44 -9.27
C GLY A 313 24.98 -2.78 -9.93
N TRP A 314 24.67 -1.52 -9.60
CA TRP A 314 23.53 -0.76 -10.13
C TRP A 314 23.93 0.35 -11.09
N LEU A 315 25.18 0.39 -11.52
CA LEU A 315 25.68 1.32 -12.52
C LEU A 315 25.69 0.69 -13.92
N PRO A 316 25.58 1.51 -15.00
CA PRO A 316 25.72 1.02 -16.37
C PRO A 316 27.07 0.34 -16.63
N PRO A 317 27.12 -0.75 -17.43
CA PRO A 317 26.02 -1.36 -18.17
C PRO A 317 25.24 -2.42 -17.37
N ALA A 318 25.57 -2.64 -16.11
CA ALA A 318 24.94 -3.67 -15.29
C ALA A 318 23.46 -3.34 -14.98
N ALA A 319 23.19 -2.07 -14.70
CA ALA A 319 21.82 -1.58 -14.53
C ALA A 319 21.68 -0.11 -14.96
N TYR A 320 20.46 0.28 -15.23
CA TYR A 320 20.05 1.64 -15.58
C TYR A 320 18.99 2.11 -14.60
N ARG A 321 18.87 3.43 -14.40
CA ARG A 321 17.85 3.97 -13.51
C ARG A 321 16.91 4.91 -14.24
N ALA A 322 15.66 4.97 -13.76
CA ALA A 322 14.66 5.90 -14.25
C ALA A 322 13.71 6.31 -13.13
N TYR A 323 13.04 7.44 -13.29
CA TYR A 323 12.06 7.93 -12.33
C TYR A 323 10.64 7.55 -12.72
N CYS A 324 9.82 7.27 -11.71
CA CYS A 324 8.39 7.02 -11.86
C CYS A 324 7.67 8.31 -12.30
N ALA A 325 7.01 8.28 -13.46
CA ALA A 325 6.30 9.44 -14.02
C ALA A 325 5.18 9.95 -13.08
N ARG A 326 4.53 9.05 -12.30
CA ARG A 326 3.52 9.42 -11.32
C ARG A 326 4.10 10.27 -10.19
N HIS A 327 5.28 9.90 -9.67
CA HIS A 327 5.95 10.64 -8.60
C HIS A 327 6.47 11.99 -9.12
N ILE A 328 6.97 12.05 -10.36
CA ILE A 328 7.32 13.33 -11.00
C ILE A 328 6.09 14.23 -11.13
N ALA A 329 4.97 13.69 -11.62
CA ALA A 329 3.73 14.45 -11.74
C ALA A 329 3.15 14.88 -10.38
N ALA A 330 3.36 14.10 -9.32
CA ALA A 330 3.00 14.48 -7.97
C ALA A 330 3.86 15.64 -7.43
N ASN A 331 5.18 15.56 -7.65
CA ASN A 331 6.11 16.63 -7.24
C ASN A 331 5.88 17.92 -8.04
N PHE A 332 5.60 17.81 -9.34
CA PHE A 332 5.20 18.95 -10.16
C PHE A 332 3.95 19.65 -9.61
N ALA A 333 2.93 18.87 -9.19
CA ALA A 333 1.69 19.41 -8.63
C ALA A 333 1.86 20.10 -7.26
N LEU A 334 2.99 19.89 -6.56
CA LEU A 334 3.33 20.64 -5.33
C LEU A 334 3.76 22.06 -5.66
N ASN A 335 4.46 22.24 -6.79
CA ASN A 335 4.96 23.54 -7.25
C ASN A 335 3.92 24.27 -8.11
N PHE A 336 3.25 23.55 -8.99
CA PHE A 336 2.28 24.09 -9.94
C PHE A 336 0.93 23.42 -9.73
N LYS A 337 -0.08 24.19 -9.32
CA LYS A 337 -1.39 23.66 -8.93
C LYS A 337 -2.35 23.42 -10.10
N SER A 338 -1.91 23.63 -11.34
CA SER A 338 -2.71 23.36 -12.54
C SER A 338 -2.88 21.86 -12.76
N LYS A 339 -4.14 21.40 -12.82
CA LYS A 339 -4.47 20.00 -13.11
C LYS A 339 -4.20 19.66 -14.58
N ASP A 340 -4.37 20.61 -15.48
CA ASP A 340 -4.20 20.40 -16.92
C ASP A 340 -2.71 20.38 -17.27
N ALA A 341 -1.90 21.29 -16.73
CA ALA A 341 -0.43 21.22 -16.85
C ALA A 341 0.13 19.89 -16.34
N ARG A 342 -0.41 19.35 -15.24
CA ARG A 342 -0.01 18.03 -14.76
C ARG A 342 -0.33 16.90 -15.77
N LYS A 343 -1.48 16.96 -16.47
CA LYS A 343 -1.81 15.98 -17.53
C LYS A 343 -0.86 16.12 -18.71
N ILE A 344 -0.57 17.35 -19.12
CA ILE A 344 0.37 17.65 -20.21
C ILE A 344 1.77 17.13 -19.86
N LEU A 345 2.26 17.34 -18.63
CA LEU A 345 3.52 16.77 -18.18
C LEU A 345 3.54 15.24 -18.26
N VAL A 346 2.46 14.58 -17.86
CA VAL A 346 2.34 13.11 -17.98
C VAL A 346 2.40 12.70 -19.45
N ASN A 347 1.71 13.39 -20.35
CA ASN A 347 1.77 13.12 -21.79
C ASN A 347 3.19 13.33 -22.33
N ALA A 348 3.89 14.39 -21.91
CA ALA A 348 5.31 14.61 -22.28
C ALA A 348 6.21 13.47 -21.79
N ALA A 349 5.97 12.91 -20.59
CA ALA A 349 6.71 11.76 -20.08
C ALA A 349 6.47 10.49 -20.92
N TYR A 350 5.25 10.27 -21.39
CA TYR A 350 4.84 9.12 -22.20
C TYR A 350 5.10 9.29 -23.70
N ALA A 351 5.52 10.47 -24.14
CA ALA A 351 5.87 10.74 -25.54
C ALA A 351 6.95 9.75 -26.03
N LYS A 352 6.80 9.22 -27.23
CA LYS A 352 7.68 8.20 -27.79
C LYS A 352 8.63 8.76 -28.85
N SER A 353 8.35 9.98 -29.33
CA SER A 353 9.26 10.73 -30.21
C SER A 353 9.63 12.08 -29.59
N GLU A 354 10.73 12.66 -30.03
CA GLU A 354 11.19 13.98 -29.61
C GLU A 354 10.19 15.07 -29.99
N GLN A 355 9.58 14.96 -31.19
CA GLN A 355 8.58 15.92 -31.67
C GLN A 355 7.33 15.89 -30.78
N GLU A 356 6.84 14.70 -30.42
CA GLU A 356 5.69 14.56 -29.53
C GLU A 356 6.00 15.15 -28.12
N HIS A 357 7.19 14.88 -27.60
CA HIS A 357 7.64 15.44 -26.32
C HIS A 357 7.70 16.97 -26.38
N GLN A 358 8.35 17.51 -27.41
CA GLN A 358 8.51 18.96 -27.58
C GLN A 358 7.15 19.67 -27.70
N TYR A 359 6.20 19.07 -28.42
CA TYR A 359 4.85 19.60 -28.53
C TYR A 359 4.19 19.81 -27.16
N TYR A 360 4.29 18.83 -26.25
CA TYR A 360 3.76 18.99 -24.88
C TYR A 360 4.54 19.98 -24.05
N MET A 361 5.86 20.06 -24.25
CA MET A 361 6.71 21.04 -23.56
C MET A 361 6.42 22.46 -24.01
N ASP A 362 6.06 22.68 -25.28
CA ASP A 362 5.68 24.00 -25.79
C ASP A 362 4.32 24.45 -25.22
N ILE A 363 3.38 23.54 -25.02
CA ILE A 363 2.12 23.84 -24.31
C ILE A 363 2.41 24.24 -22.86
N LEU A 364 3.29 23.52 -22.13
CA LEU A 364 3.68 23.90 -20.77
C LEU A 364 4.37 25.27 -20.75
N ARG A 365 5.22 25.55 -21.74
CA ARG A 365 5.94 26.84 -21.84
C ARG A 365 4.98 28.00 -22.08
N SER A 366 3.91 27.80 -22.86
CA SER A 366 2.90 28.82 -23.12
C SER A 366 2.03 29.09 -21.87
N GLU A 367 1.85 28.10 -20.98
CA GLU A 367 1.12 28.28 -19.72
C GLU A 367 1.98 28.98 -18.67
N ASP A 368 3.22 28.50 -18.43
CA ASP A 368 4.19 29.12 -17.55
C ASP A 368 5.61 28.60 -17.89
N PRO A 369 6.54 29.46 -18.35
CA PRO A 369 7.94 29.07 -18.63
C PRO A 369 8.65 28.37 -17.47
N ALA A 370 8.32 28.71 -16.21
CA ALA A 370 8.90 28.09 -15.02
C ALA A 370 8.60 26.59 -14.92
N MET A 371 7.51 26.12 -15.53
CA MET A 371 7.19 24.69 -15.61
C MET A 371 8.22 23.92 -16.43
N VAL A 372 8.65 24.49 -17.56
CA VAL A 372 9.66 23.89 -18.44
C VAL A 372 11.04 23.91 -17.78
N GLU A 373 11.38 25.00 -17.10
CA GLU A 373 12.64 25.08 -16.34
C GLU A 373 12.68 24.01 -15.24
N TRP A 374 11.58 23.79 -14.54
CA TRP A 374 11.49 22.74 -13.54
C TRP A 374 11.70 21.35 -14.16
N CYS A 375 11.12 21.06 -15.33
CA CYS A 375 11.30 19.81 -16.05
C CYS A 375 12.76 19.62 -16.50
N ASN A 376 13.41 20.68 -17.00
CA ASN A 376 14.79 20.63 -17.50
C ASN A 376 15.83 20.36 -16.39
N ARG A 377 15.52 20.64 -15.12
CA ARG A 377 16.37 20.26 -13.97
C ARG A 377 16.42 18.73 -13.76
N ILE A 378 15.50 17.98 -14.41
CA ILE A 378 15.47 16.52 -14.38
C ILE A 378 16.06 16.04 -15.70
N GLY A 379 17.10 15.19 -15.69
CA GLY A 379 17.66 14.62 -16.92
C GLY A 379 16.61 13.89 -17.75
N LEU A 380 16.44 14.27 -19.01
CA LEU A 380 15.37 13.76 -19.89
C LEU A 380 15.32 12.22 -19.96
N GLY A 381 16.47 11.54 -20.08
CA GLY A 381 16.53 10.07 -20.11
C GLY A 381 16.04 9.40 -18.82
N LEU A 382 15.94 10.15 -17.72
CA LEU A 382 15.50 9.61 -16.43
C LEU A 382 13.98 9.58 -16.29
N TRP A 383 13.20 10.36 -17.06
CA TRP A 383 11.77 10.46 -16.86
C TRP A 383 10.92 10.43 -18.13
N THR A 384 11.53 10.56 -19.31
CA THR A 384 10.82 10.51 -20.58
C THR A 384 11.00 9.14 -21.24
N GLN A 385 9.99 8.68 -21.98
CA GLN A 385 10.03 7.41 -22.68
C GLN A 385 10.86 7.48 -23.95
N TYR A 386 10.82 8.58 -24.70
CA TYR A 386 11.54 8.68 -25.99
C TYR A 386 13.07 8.67 -25.85
N ARG A 387 13.61 8.99 -24.67
CA ARG A 387 15.05 9.01 -24.36
C ARG A 387 15.52 7.84 -23.50
N ASP A 388 14.69 6.84 -23.24
CA ASP A 388 15.02 5.72 -22.35
C ASP A 388 15.66 4.52 -23.10
N GLY A 389 15.88 4.63 -24.41
CA GLY A 389 16.44 3.55 -25.22
C GLY A 389 15.56 2.29 -25.30
N GLY A 390 14.25 2.42 -25.00
CA GLY A 390 13.31 1.30 -24.96
C GLY A 390 13.35 0.46 -23.68
N CYS A 391 14.22 0.78 -22.74
CA CYS A 391 14.42 -0.03 -21.53
C CYS A 391 13.17 -0.14 -20.65
N ARG A 392 12.18 0.76 -20.78
CA ARG A 392 10.94 0.75 -19.98
C ARG A 392 9.88 -0.19 -20.51
N TYR A 393 9.95 -0.67 -21.73
CA TYR A 393 8.87 -1.47 -22.35
C TYR A 393 7.48 -0.83 -22.20
N GLY A 394 7.41 0.50 -22.21
CA GLY A 394 6.18 1.26 -21.97
C GLY A 394 5.76 1.40 -20.50
N HIS A 395 6.51 0.84 -19.55
CA HIS A 395 6.19 0.92 -18.13
C HIS A 395 6.77 2.19 -17.49
N MET A 396 5.91 3.12 -17.10
CA MET A 396 6.30 4.46 -16.66
C MET A 396 6.08 4.71 -15.17
N THR A 397 5.41 3.79 -14.45
CA THR A 397 4.97 4.02 -13.07
C THR A 397 5.23 2.81 -12.18
N THR A 398 5.16 3.00 -10.86
CA THR A 398 5.22 1.93 -9.86
C THR A 398 3.83 1.39 -9.45
N ASN A 399 2.77 1.64 -10.25
CA ASN A 399 1.39 1.28 -9.92
C ASN A 399 1.03 -0.18 -10.24
N ILE A 400 0.15 -0.73 -9.40
CA ILE A 400 -0.38 -2.10 -9.47
C ILE A 400 -1.72 -2.07 -10.23
N SER A 401 -1.88 -2.89 -11.28
CA SER A 401 -3.16 -3.13 -11.95
C SER A 401 -3.44 -4.63 -12.06
N GLU A 402 -4.73 -5.01 -12.00
CA GLU A 402 -5.23 -6.38 -11.85
C GLU A 402 -5.12 -7.24 -13.11
N MET A 403 -5.17 -8.57 -12.91
CA MET A 403 -4.83 -9.65 -13.83
C MET A 403 -6.05 -10.27 -14.51
N GLN A 404 -5.93 -10.66 -15.81
CA GLN A 404 -6.84 -11.58 -16.49
C GLN A 404 -6.08 -12.65 -17.28
N LEU A 405 -6.36 -13.92 -17.00
CA LEU A 405 -5.83 -15.10 -17.70
C LEU A 405 -6.90 -15.73 -18.59
N GLY A 406 -6.55 -16.03 -19.83
CA GLY A 406 -7.26 -16.96 -20.68
C GLY A 406 -7.26 -16.60 -22.16
N THR A 407 -6.57 -17.40 -23.01
CA THR A 407 -7.00 -17.88 -24.36
C THR A 407 -5.83 -18.58 -25.09
N ARG A 408 -6.15 -19.44 -26.09
CA ARG A 408 -5.20 -20.12 -27.00
C ARG A 408 -4.64 -19.15 -28.05
N GLN A 409 -3.76 -18.24 -27.66
CA GLN A 409 -3.07 -17.31 -28.57
C GLN A 409 -1.56 -17.48 -28.44
N GLU A 410 -0.79 -17.10 -29.47
CA GLU A 410 0.68 -17.16 -29.43
C GLU A 410 1.27 -16.07 -28.53
N PHE A 411 0.64 -14.90 -28.49
CA PHE A 411 1.09 -13.70 -27.78
C PHE A 411 0.10 -13.20 -26.74
N SER A 412 0.57 -12.33 -25.87
CA SER A 412 -0.23 -11.69 -24.83
C SER A 412 -1.43 -10.93 -25.39
N GLN A 413 -2.52 -10.89 -24.63
CA GLN A 413 -3.75 -10.17 -25.02
C GLN A 413 -3.50 -8.67 -25.21
N VAL A 414 -2.61 -8.08 -24.38
CA VAL A 414 -2.23 -6.66 -24.49
C VAL A 414 -1.56 -6.40 -25.83
N LEU A 415 -0.62 -7.27 -26.23
CA LEU A 415 0.03 -7.17 -27.52
C LEU A 415 -0.97 -7.35 -28.67
N MET A 416 -1.81 -8.38 -28.63
CA MET A 416 -2.74 -8.66 -29.74
C MET A 416 -3.71 -7.50 -29.98
N ARG A 417 -4.25 -6.88 -28.93
CA ARG A 417 -5.08 -5.66 -29.05
C ARG A 417 -4.31 -4.49 -29.68
N ALA A 418 -3.04 -4.32 -29.30
CA ALA A 418 -2.20 -3.26 -29.86
C ALA A 418 -1.89 -3.53 -31.33
N ILE A 419 -1.58 -4.78 -31.71
CA ILE A 419 -1.34 -5.18 -33.11
C ILE A 419 -2.59 -5.00 -33.96
N GLU A 420 -3.76 -5.43 -33.52
CA GLU A 420 -5.04 -5.21 -34.24
C GLU A 420 -5.27 -3.74 -34.54
N LYS A 421 -5.11 -2.88 -33.52
CA LYS A 421 -5.23 -1.42 -33.69
C LYS A 421 -4.21 -0.88 -34.70
N ASN A 422 -2.96 -1.32 -34.61
CA ASN A 422 -1.89 -0.90 -35.52
C ASN A 422 -2.12 -1.42 -36.94
N GLN A 423 -2.63 -2.64 -37.12
CA GLN A 423 -3.01 -3.21 -38.42
C GLN A 423 -4.13 -2.41 -39.10
N GLN A 424 -5.15 -2.00 -38.33
CA GLN A 424 -6.21 -1.14 -38.87
C GLN A 424 -5.65 0.20 -39.35
N ALA A 425 -4.75 0.80 -38.55
CA ALA A 425 -4.15 2.08 -38.91
C ALA A 425 -3.17 1.96 -40.10
N SER A 426 -2.47 0.84 -40.25
CA SER A 426 -1.49 0.62 -41.34
C SER A 426 -2.11 0.50 -42.75
N ARG A 427 -3.42 0.22 -42.86
CA ARG A 427 -4.12 0.06 -44.14
C ARG A 427 -4.13 1.33 -45.00
N ASN A 428 -4.04 2.50 -44.39
CA ASN A 428 -4.07 3.79 -45.08
C ASN A 428 -2.66 4.42 -45.19
N MET A 429 -1.63 3.60 -45.34
CA MET A 429 -0.25 4.06 -45.43
C MET A 429 0.34 3.72 -46.78
N ARG A 430 1.13 4.64 -47.34
CA ARG A 430 1.95 4.44 -48.52
C ARG A 430 3.36 4.06 -48.06
N VAL A 431 3.92 3.00 -48.64
CA VAL A 431 5.25 2.51 -48.31
C VAL A 431 6.14 2.64 -49.53
N GLU A 432 7.30 3.27 -49.36
CA GLU A 432 8.36 3.34 -50.34
C GLU A 432 9.61 2.64 -49.78
N LEU A 433 10.19 1.72 -50.56
CA LEU A 433 11.42 1.03 -50.20
C LEU A 433 12.61 1.95 -50.51
N TYR A 434 13.37 2.33 -49.49
CA TYR A 434 14.53 3.18 -49.61
C TYR A 434 15.82 2.37 -49.84
N ASP A 435 16.05 1.36 -48.98
CA ASP A 435 17.21 0.47 -49.10
C ASP A 435 16.78 -0.98 -48.85
N ARG A 436 16.95 -1.82 -49.91
CA ARG A 436 16.61 -3.24 -49.85
C ARG A 436 17.60 -4.06 -49.01
N GLY A 437 18.87 -3.65 -48.96
CA GLY A 437 19.93 -4.36 -48.24
C GLY A 437 19.75 -4.21 -46.74
N ASN A 438 19.43 -3.00 -46.27
CA ASN A 438 19.24 -2.67 -44.87
C ASN A 438 17.78 -2.74 -44.41
N THR A 439 16.84 -3.11 -45.30
CA THR A 439 15.40 -3.15 -45.02
C THR A 439 14.87 -1.83 -44.48
N GLU A 440 15.24 -0.73 -45.13
CA GLU A 440 14.84 0.62 -44.79
C GLU A 440 13.70 1.11 -45.68
N PHE A 441 12.71 1.74 -45.07
CA PHE A 441 11.48 2.20 -45.70
C PHE A 441 11.16 3.64 -45.29
N VAL A 442 10.46 4.35 -46.15
CA VAL A 442 9.74 5.57 -45.84
C VAL A 442 8.25 5.23 -45.91
N VAL A 443 7.55 5.50 -44.84
CA VAL A 443 6.12 5.20 -44.71
C VAL A 443 5.36 6.49 -44.48
N ASP A 444 4.52 6.86 -45.45
CA ASP A 444 3.68 8.05 -45.42
C ASP A 444 2.29 7.74 -44.88
N GLU A 445 1.82 8.54 -43.92
CA GLU A 445 0.44 8.50 -43.50
C GLU A 445 -0.44 9.30 -44.45
N ILE A 446 -1.35 8.65 -45.18
CA ILE A 446 -2.36 9.31 -45.98
C ILE A 446 -3.33 9.95 -44.98
N ALA A 447 -3.35 11.28 -44.89
CA ALA A 447 -4.04 12.05 -43.89
C ALA A 447 -5.51 11.64 -43.75
N PRO A 448 -5.98 11.24 -42.54
CA PRO A 448 -7.40 11.27 -42.27
C PRO A 448 -7.82 12.74 -42.12
N THR A 449 -8.91 13.12 -42.72
CA THR A 449 -9.61 14.39 -42.54
C THR A 449 -9.94 14.59 -41.05
N GLY A 450 -9.07 15.24 -40.28
CA GLY A 450 -9.26 15.51 -38.85
C GLY A 450 -7.96 15.78 -38.08
N GLY A 451 -7.47 17.00 -38.19
CA GLY A 451 -6.83 17.82 -37.14
C GLY A 451 -5.80 17.27 -36.16
N ARG A 452 -5.07 16.19 -36.44
CA ARG A 452 -3.87 15.77 -35.68
C ARG A 452 -2.62 16.06 -36.48
N ILE A 453 -1.57 16.53 -35.80
CA ILE A 453 -0.23 16.65 -36.38
C ILE A 453 0.20 15.26 -36.81
N ALA A 454 -0.01 14.92 -38.07
CA ALA A 454 0.50 13.71 -38.68
C ALA A 454 1.96 13.96 -39.03
N LEU A 455 2.86 13.10 -38.57
CA LEU A 455 4.18 12.95 -39.18
C LEU A 455 3.88 12.49 -40.61
N THR A 456 4.13 13.33 -41.60
CA THR A 456 3.81 13.05 -43.01
C THR A 456 4.60 11.90 -43.56
N ALA A 457 5.78 11.59 -43.01
CA ALA A 457 6.62 10.47 -43.37
C ALA A 457 7.41 9.94 -42.18
N CYS A 458 7.50 8.62 -42.01
CA CYS A 458 8.32 7.96 -40.99
C CYS A 458 9.34 7.04 -41.63
N ARG A 459 10.61 7.16 -41.28
CA ARG A 459 11.62 6.15 -41.61
C ARG A 459 11.44 4.93 -40.72
N VAL A 460 11.50 3.76 -41.33
CA VAL A 460 11.41 2.48 -40.67
C VAL A 460 12.64 1.67 -41.04
N SER A 461 13.42 1.21 -40.07
CA SER A 461 14.47 0.23 -40.24
C SER A 461 14.09 -1.06 -39.52
N LEU A 462 13.82 -2.12 -40.31
CA LEU A 462 13.46 -3.41 -39.73
C LEU A 462 14.68 -4.10 -39.11
N SER A 463 15.85 -3.96 -39.71
CA SER A 463 17.10 -4.53 -39.21
C SER A 463 17.54 -3.89 -37.90
N ALA A 464 17.47 -2.55 -37.80
CA ALA A 464 17.79 -1.82 -36.58
C ALA A 464 16.64 -1.83 -35.55
N ARG A 465 15.47 -2.35 -35.92
CA ARG A 465 14.23 -2.33 -35.07
C ARG A 465 13.85 -0.92 -34.61
N THR A 466 13.90 0.06 -35.53
CA THR A 466 13.61 1.46 -35.25
C THR A 466 12.53 2.02 -36.20
N CYS A 467 11.79 3.01 -35.71
CA CYS A 467 10.86 3.82 -36.47
C CYS A 467 10.86 5.24 -35.91
N ASP A 468 10.79 6.28 -36.76
CA ASP A 468 10.78 7.69 -36.34
C ASP A 468 9.62 8.01 -35.38
N CYS A 469 8.51 7.26 -35.45
CA CYS A 469 7.42 7.40 -34.49
C CYS A 469 7.78 6.98 -33.05
N GLY A 470 8.91 6.32 -32.83
CA GLY A 470 9.39 5.90 -31.52
C GLY A 470 8.70 4.66 -30.91
N TYR A 471 7.54 4.25 -31.41
CA TYR A 471 6.75 3.18 -30.80
C TYR A 471 7.41 1.81 -30.89
N PHE A 472 8.09 1.51 -32.01
CA PHE A 472 8.70 0.22 -32.26
C PHE A 472 9.82 -0.08 -31.23
N GLN A 473 10.77 0.83 -31.09
CA GLN A 473 11.88 0.68 -30.15
C GLN A 473 11.46 0.85 -28.70
N ALA A 474 10.42 1.66 -28.41
CA ALA A 474 9.95 1.89 -27.05
C ALA A 474 9.13 0.73 -26.49
N LEU A 475 8.41 -0.01 -27.33
CA LEU A 475 7.48 -1.06 -26.92
C LEU A 475 7.94 -2.47 -27.29
N HIS A 476 8.99 -2.60 -28.14
CA HIS A 476 9.56 -3.85 -28.63
C HIS A 476 8.56 -4.75 -29.39
N TYR A 477 7.61 -4.12 -30.08
CA TYR A 477 6.72 -4.77 -31.04
C TYR A 477 6.34 -3.81 -32.17
N PRO A 478 5.91 -4.33 -33.35
CA PRO A 478 5.63 -3.52 -34.53
C PRO A 478 4.60 -2.41 -34.29
N CYS A 479 4.97 -1.17 -34.58
CA CYS A 479 4.04 -0.07 -34.73
C CYS A 479 3.29 -0.15 -36.07
N ARG A 480 2.33 0.75 -36.31
CA ARG A 480 1.57 0.81 -37.58
C ARG A 480 2.45 0.95 -38.84
N HIS A 481 3.54 1.74 -38.76
CA HIS A 481 4.48 1.93 -39.89
C HIS A 481 5.29 0.68 -40.18
N VAL A 482 5.77 0.00 -39.12
CA VAL A 482 6.47 -1.29 -39.24
C VAL A 482 5.57 -2.36 -39.84
N LEU A 483 4.29 -2.41 -39.43
CA LEU A 483 3.31 -3.33 -40.00
C LEU A 483 3.06 -3.04 -41.47
N ALA A 484 2.97 -1.77 -41.90
CA ALA A 484 2.84 -1.39 -43.29
C ALA A 484 4.06 -1.84 -44.10
N ALA A 485 5.29 -1.64 -43.60
CA ALA A 485 6.53 -2.10 -44.23
C ALA A 485 6.59 -3.65 -44.34
N CYS A 486 6.21 -4.36 -43.28
CA CYS A 486 6.12 -5.82 -43.28
C CYS A 486 5.11 -6.32 -44.33
N TRP A 487 3.95 -5.72 -44.45
CA TRP A 487 2.97 -6.01 -45.49
C TRP A 487 3.52 -5.82 -46.88
N TYR A 488 4.18 -4.69 -47.12
CA TYR A 488 4.78 -4.36 -48.41
C TYR A 488 5.80 -5.41 -48.88
N CYS A 489 6.65 -5.87 -47.94
CA CYS A 489 7.69 -6.88 -48.21
C CYS A 489 7.21 -8.33 -48.02
N ARG A 490 5.96 -8.57 -47.62
CA ARG A 490 5.44 -9.90 -47.27
C ARG A 490 6.23 -10.60 -46.17
N LEU A 491 6.73 -9.83 -45.20
CA LEU A 491 7.47 -10.34 -44.05
C LEU A 491 6.51 -10.63 -42.90
N ASP A 492 6.79 -11.68 -42.14
CA ASP A 492 6.01 -11.97 -40.93
C ASP A 492 6.40 -11.01 -39.82
N TRP A 493 5.45 -10.17 -39.43
CA TRP A 493 5.61 -9.18 -38.34
C TRP A 493 5.94 -9.80 -36.98
N ARG A 494 5.60 -11.10 -36.76
CA ARG A 494 5.84 -11.81 -35.49
C ARG A 494 7.33 -11.89 -35.14
N THR A 495 8.20 -11.91 -36.13
CA THR A 495 9.67 -11.94 -35.97
C THR A 495 10.23 -10.66 -35.32
N TYR A 496 9.46 -9.59 -35.35
CA TYR A 496 9.84 -8.30 -34.80
C TYR A 496 9.21 -8.03 -33.42
N VAL A 497 8.56 -9.04 -32.82
CA VAL A 497 8.04 -8.99 -31.46
C VAL A 497 9.08 -9.55 -30.49
N ASP A 498 9.27 -8.88 -29.36
CA ASP A 498 10.12 -9.38 -28.27
C ASP A 498 9.51 -10.63 -27.63
N ASP A 499 10.35 -11.60 -27.30
CA ASP A 499 9.93 -12.89 -26.72
C ASP A 499 9.21 -12.76 -25.39
N VAL A 500 9.41 -11.66 -24.66
CA VAL A 500 8.70 -11.38 -23.40
C VAL A 500 7.16 -11.38 -23.55
N TYR A 501 6.67 -11.03 -24.76
CA TYR A 501 5.23 -10.99 -25.06
C TYR A 501 4.64 -12.34 -25.49
N ARG A 502 5.46 -13.39 -25.68
CA ARG A 502 4.98 -14.74 -26.01
C ARG A 502 4.26 -15.37 -24.82
N LEU A 503 3.16 -16.03 -25.08
CA LEU A 503 2.41 -16.73 -24.01
C LEU A 503 3.23 -17.85 -23.35
N THR A 504 4.16 -18.47 -24.08
CA THR A 504 5.09 -19.45 -23.50
C THR A 504 6.02 -18.83 -22.46
N THR A 505 6.51 -17.61 -22.71
CA THR A 505 7.34 -16.85 -21.76
C THR A 505 6.51 -16.43 -20.55
N ILE A 506 5.31 -15.90 -20.77
CA ILE A 506 4.38 -15.52 -19.70
C ILE A 506 3.98 -16.75 -18.87
N PHE A 507 3.70 -17.89 -19.51
CA PHE A 507 3.41 -19.13 -18.81
C PHE A 507 4.55 -19.54 -17.86
N ASN A 508 5.81 -19.38 -18.31
CA ASN A 508 6.97 -19.69 -17.49
C ASN A 508 7.11 -18.80 -16.24
N VAL A 509 6.55 -17.56 -16.26
CA VAL A 509 6.46 -16.70 -15.06
C VAL A 509 5.61 -17.38 -13.98
N TYR A 510 4.50 -18.02 -14.37
CA TYR A 510 3.51 -18.58 -13.43
C TYR A 510 3.59 -20.11 -13.26
N LYS A 511 4.47 -20.76 -14.01
CA LYS A 511 4.62 -22.24 -13.99
C LYS A 511 4.99 -22.78 -12.61
N ILE A 512 5.72 -22.02 -11.82
CA ILE A 512 6.14 -22.41 -10.47
C ILE A 512 5.18 -21.77 -9.47
N GLY A 513 4.31 -22.59 -8.89
CA GLY A 513 3.37 -22.14 -7.88
C GLY A 513 4.02 -21.88 -6.52
N PHE A 514 3.30 -21.17 -5.67
CA PHE A 514 3.62 -21.04 -4.25
C PHE A 514 3.08 -22.25 -3.50
N SER A 515 3.84 -22.76 -2.54
CA SER A 515 3.30 -23.70 -1.56
C SER A 515 2.35 -22.97 -0.61
N PRO A 516 1.27 -23.62 -0.13
CA PRO A 516 0.40 -23.02 0.87
C PRO A 516 1.19 -22.57 2.11
N PRO A 517 0.83 -21.45 2.74
CA PRO A 517 1.47 -21.03 3.98
C PRO A 517 1.26 -22.08 5.07
N MET A 518 2.27 -22.31 5.90
CA MET A 518 2.20 -23.15 7.06
C MET A 518 1.38 -22.47 8.15
N ALA A 519 0.56 -23.23 8.88
CA ALA A 519 -0.10 -22.72 10.08
C ALA A 519 0.93 -22.43 11.19
N ASP A 520 0.69 -21.39 11.99
CA ASP A 520 1.64 -20.89 12.99
C ASP A 520 2.05 -21.93 14.02
N ASP A 521 1.18 -22.85 14.37
CA ASP A 521 1.42 -23.99 15.29
C ASP A 521 2.35 -25.05 14.70
N LEU A 522 2.48 -25.12 13.39
CA LEU A 522 3.36 -26.06 12.68
C LEU A 522 4.73 -25.47 12.35
N LEU A 523 4.96 -24.19 12.63
CA LEU A 523 6.27 -23.57 12.39
C LEU A 523 7.37 -24.22 13.24
N PRO A 524 8.56 -24.47 12.66
CA PRO A 524 9.69 -25.06 13.36
C PRO A 524 10.07 -24.28 14.62
N LEU A 525 10.64 -24.97 15.59
CA LEU A 525 11.20 -24.32 16.78
C LEU A 525 12.46 -23.52 16.40
N TYR A 526 12.64 -22.40 17.07
CA TYR A 526 13.83 -21.58 16.96
C TYR A 526 14.51 -21.50 18.34
N GLU A 527 15.77 -21.92 18.42
CA GLU A 527 16.54 -22.01 19.66
C GLU A 527 17.47 -20.79 19.89
N GLY A 528 17.45 -19.82 18.96
CA GLY A 528 18.27 -18.61 19.09
C GLY A 528 17.65 -17.56 20.03
N PRO A 529 18.28 -16.38 20.15
CA PRO A 529 17.84 -15.33 21.03
C PRO A 529 16.45 -14.81 20.61
N ARG A 530 15.63 -14.44 21.59
CA ARG A 530 14.30 -13.87 21.36
C ARG A 530 14.41 -12.56 20.60
N VAL A 531 13.75 -12.46 19.44
CA VAL A 531 13.70 -11.23 18.66
C VAL A 531 12.57 -10.34 19.19
N ILE A 532 12.92 -9.13 19.60
CA ILE A 532 12.00 -8.14 20.13
C ILE A 532 12.03 -6.85 19.28
N PRO A 533 10.94 -6.09 19.22
CA PRO A 533 10.94 -4.81 18.51
C PRO A 533 11.87 -3.80 19.19
N ASP A 534 12.55 -2.98 18.39
CA ASP A 534 13.35 -1.88 18.91
C ASP A 534 12.44 -0.82 19.56
N PRO A 535 12.63 -0.47 20.84
CA PRO A 535 11.88 0.58 21.52
C PRO A 535 11.97 1.95 20.83
N GLY A 536 13.10 2.23 20.17
CA GLY A 536 13.30 3.45 19.38
C GLY A 536 12.34 3.58 18.20
N MET A 537 11.78 2.46 17.73
CA MET A 537 10.78 2.39 16.67
C MET A 537 9.35 2.59 17.18
N MET A 538 9.13 2.64 18.50
CA MET A 538 7.81 2.82 19.07
C MET A 538 7.27 4.22 18.77
N ARG A 539 6.08 4.29 18.18
CA ARG A 539 5.44 5.57 17.88
C ARG A 539 4.96 6.24 19.14
N ALA A 540 5.21 7.54 19.25
CA ALA A 540 4.64 8.33 20.34
C ALA A 540 3.10 8.23 20.32
N THR A 541 2.52 7.85 21.46
CA THR A 541 1.07 7.64 21.60
C THR A 541 0.28 8.94 21.69
N VAL A 542 0.94 10.10 21.70
CA VAL A 542 0.32 11.42 21.91
C VAL A 542 0.23 12.17 20.59
N GLY A 543 -1.01 12.41 20.14
CA GLY A 543 -1.33 13.27 18.99
C GLY A 543 -2.29 12.63 17.99
N ARG A 544 -3.04 13.50 17.29
CA ARG A 544 -3.86 13.11 16.14
C ARG A 544 -2.93 12.46 15.09
N PRO A 545 -3.23 11.25 14.57
CA PRO A 545 -2.50 10.71 13.45
C PRO A 545 -2.47 11.76 12.33
N ARG A 546 -1.30 12.06 11.79
CA ARG A 546 -1.20 13.02 10.69
C ARG A 546 -2.02 12.47 9.53
N ALA A 547 -3.15 13.09 9.23
CA ALA A 547 -4.01 12.75 8.10
C ALA A 547 -3.41 13.20 6.75
N THR A 548 -2.32 13.94 6.79
CA THR A 548 -1.57 14.39 5.61
C THR A 548 -0.41 13.43 5.36
N ARG A 549 -0.16 13.15 4.07
CA ARG A 549 1.04 12.46 3.58
C ARG A 549 2.27 12.96 4.37
N ILE A 550 3.03 12.04 4.94
CA ILE A 550 4.33 12.36 5.53
C ILE A 550 5.16 12.92 4.38
N ARG A 551 5.55 14.19 4.48
CA ARG A 551 6.50 14.79 3.55
C ARG A 551 7.80 14.02 3.71
N ASN A 552 8.27 13.41 2.65
CA ASN A 552 9.60 12.82 2.58
C ASN A 552 10.58 13.87 2.00
N ASN A 553 11.88 13.57 2.01
CA ASN A 553 12.92 14.46 1.47
C ASN A 553 12.79 14.75 -0.04
N MET A 554 11.74 14.24 -0.69
CA MET A 554 11.36 14.59 -2.07
C MET A 554 10.62 15.93 -2.15
N ASP A 555 10.03 16.37 -1.06
CA ASP A 555 9.50 17.70 -0.91
C ASP A 555 10.70 18.62 -0.63
N GLU A 556 11.57 18.86 -1.62
CA GLU A 556 12.64 19.85 -1.50
C GLU A 556 12.01 21.14 -1.00
N PRO A 557 12.43 21.69 0.16
CA PRO A 557 12.03 23.04 0.50
C PRO A 557 12.60 23.93 -0.59
N GLU A 558 11.73 24.58 -1.36
CA GLU A 558 12.17 25.74 -2.12
C GLU A 558 12.84 26.68 -1.10
N LEU A 559 14.15 26.83 -1.22
CA LEU A 559 14.86 27.93 -0.64
C LEU A 559 14.14 29.21 -1.10
N ASP A 560 13.58 29.96 -0.13
CA ASP A 560 12.93 31.27 -0.29
C ASP A 560 11.52 31.30 -0.92
N ARG A 561 10.53 30.70 -0.25
CA ARG A 561 9.23 31.38 -0.16
C ARG A 561 9.14 32.14 1.16
N THR A 562 9.37 33.45 1.12
CA THR A 562 9.02 34.35 2.21
C THR A 562 7.59 34.09 2.64
N LYS A 563 7.41 33.68 3.91
CA LYS A 563 6.08 33.39 4.46
C LYS A 563 5.20 34.61 4.37
N ILE A 564 4.19 34.59 3.51
CA ILE A 564 3.25 35.68 3.34
C ILE A 564 2.17 35.57 4.42
N CYS A 565 1.92 36.63 5.14
CA CYS A 565 0.88 36.71 6.15
C CYS A 565 -0.49 36.44 5.52
N GLY A 566 -1.23 35.45 6.02
CA GLY A 566 -2.57 35.09 5.52
C GLY A 566 -3.65 36.15 5.77
N MET A 567 -3.33 37.28 6.44
CA MET A 567 -4.24 38.36 6.74
C MET A 567 -3.94 39.64 5.94
N CYS A 568 -2.71 40.08 5.88
CA CYS A 568 -2.30 41.30 5.15
C CYS A 568 -1.52 41.01 3.85
N ARG A 569 -1.21 39.76 3.55
CA ARG A 569 -0.43 39.28 2.40
C ARG A 569 0.99 39.84 2.29
N VAL A 570 1.50 40.46 3.34
CA VAL A 570 2.88 41.01 3.39
C VAL A 570 3.84 39.88 3.85
N PRO A 571 5.02 39.71 3.21
CA PRO A 571 6.05 38.79 3.68
C PRO A 571 6.64 39.27 5.00
N SER A 572 7.24 38.37 5.77
CA SER A 572 8.02 38.59 7.02
C SER A 572 7.34 38.25 8.35
N HIS A 573 6.01 38.03 8.41
CA HIS A 573 5.34 37.65 9.66
C HIS A 573 4.19 36.65 9.45
N THR A 574 3.77 35.98 10.53
CA THR A 574 2.63 35.04 10.50
C THR A 574 1.31 35.77 10.84
N ARG A 575 0.14 35.14 10.54
CA ARG A 575 -1.18 35.66 10.90
C ARG A 575 -1.33 36.01 12.40
N ARG A 576 -0.59 35.32 13.29
CA ARG A 576 -0.59 35.59 14.74
C ARG A 576 0.15 36.88 15.11
N GLN A 577 1.14 37.26 14.33
CA GLN A 577 2.01 38.42 14.53
C GLN A 577 1.65 39.57 13.59
N CYS A 578 0.48 39.52 12.94
CA CYS A 578 0.07 40.54 11.99
C CYS A 578 -0.33 41.84 12.71
N PRO A 579 0.27 42.98 12.34
CA PRO A 579 -0.09 44.29 12.94
C PRO A 579 -1.58 44.64 12.76
N LEU A 580 -2.21 44.16 11.66
CA LEU A 580 -3.64 44.41 11.41
C LEU A 580 -4.57 43.59 12.33
N ARG A 581 -4.05 42.70 13.18
CA ARG A 581 -4.81 41.98 14.17
C ARG A 581 -5.07 42.77 15.45
N ALA A 582 -4.30 43.84 15.71
CA ALA A 582 -4.39 44.67 16.90
C ALA A 582 -5.54 45.72 16.85
N GLY A 583 -6.32 45.76 15.74
CA GLY A 583 -7.40 46.73 15.56
C GLY A 583 -8.77 46.37 16.12
N ALA A 584 -8.90 45.31 16.95
CA ALA A 584 -10.20 44.89 17.53
C ALA A 584 -10.16 44.79 19.05
N SER A 585 -9.69 45.80 19.76
CA SER A 585 -10.00 46.07 21.13
C SER A 585 -9.81 47.58 21.36
N GLY A 586 -10.93 48.29 21.08
CA GLY A 586 -11.04 49.69 21.36
C GLY A 586 -11.49 49.93 22.79
N HIS A 587 -10.95 51.03 23.35
CA HIS A 587 -11.46 51.88 24.39
C HIS A 587 -11.71 51.32 25.81
N HIS A 588 -10.80 51.69 26.71
CA HIS A 588 -11.25 52.48 27.88
C HIS A 588 -10.13 53.44 28.25
N GLU A 589 -10.43 54.74 28.08
CA GLU A 589 -9.73 55.84 28.68
C GLU A 589 -9.96 55.81 30.21
N GLY A 590 -8.93 56.15 30.93
CA GLY A 590 -8.95 56.43 32.36
C GLY A 590 -7.82 57.41 32.63
N SER A 591 -8.15 58.72 32.54
CA SER A 591 -7.39 59.85 33.04
C SER A 591 -7.06 59.68 34.51
N ASN A 592 -5.80 59.99 34.91
CA ASN A 592 -5.48 60.99 35.94
C ASN A 592 -3.99 61.06 36.25
N ALA A 593 -3.58 62.34 36.31
CA ALA A 593 -2.41 62.99 36.93
C ALA A 593 -1.02 62.75 36.30
#